data_d938a17c0be5b55f93a20e945a320ff2
#
_entry.id   d938a17c0be5b55f93a20e945a320ff2
#
_cell.length_a   1.000
_cell.length_b   1.000
_cell.length_c   1.000
_cell.angle_alpha   90.00
_cell.angle_beta   90.00
_cell.angle_gamma   90.00
#
_symmetry.space_group_name_H-M   'P 1'
#
loop_
_entity.id
_entity.type
_entity.pdbx_description
1 polymer ?
#
loop_
_entity_poly.entity_id
_entity_poly.type
_entity_poly.pdbx_seq_one_letter_code
_entity_poly.pdbx_strand_id
1 'polypeptide(L)'
;MRVGDVLEVRASAENLRAHRRGVQVDLVTEVSTGGELVYRGVSTYLAKGFRLPSGEEPLPEQTDEVPREDFVPPFPTARWALGSGTGRAYGAISGDRNPIHTSTLGAKAFGFPRTIAHGMYTAARALAEVGAARGDAYDWTVDFEKPVLLPGTVQVAITRTPDDAAHPGGFTYVGWNGKSGKRHLGGTVTPR
;
A
#
# COMPACT_ATOMS: atom_id res chain seq x y z
N MET A 1 3.79 22.98 -4.55
CA MET A 1 2.81 22.72 -5.63
C MET A 1 1.47 23.31 -5.24
N ARG A 2 0.85 24.16 -6.07
CA ARG A 2 -0.43 24.83 -5.80
C ARG A 2 -1.37 24.63 -6.98
N VAL A 3 -2.66 24.82 -6.78
CA VAL A 3 -3.64 24.80 -7.88
C VAL A 3 -3.34 25.96 -8.84
N GLY A 4 -3.16 25.64 -10.13
CA GLY A 4 -2.78 26.59 -11.16
C GLY A 4 -1.30 26.59 -11.55
N ASP A 5 -0.44 25.89 -10.79
CA ASP A 5 0.96 25.73 -11.18
C ASP A 5 1.08 24.92 -12.48
N VAL A 6 2.00 25.34 -13.34
CA VAL A 6 2.42 24.55 -14.50
C VAL A 6 3.41 23.50 -14.04
N LEU A 7 3.11 22.25 -14.36
CA LEU A 7 3.92 21.11 -13.95
C LEU A 7 4.67 20.52 -15.14
N GLU A 8 5.96 20.27 -14.96
CA GLU A 8 6.76 19.42 -15.85
C GLU A 8 6.84 18.03 -15.22
N VAL A 9 6.41 17.01 -15.97
CA VAL A 9 6.44 15.60 -15.51
C VAL A 9 7.42 14.83 -16.36
N ARG A 10 8.39 14.18 -15.72
CA ARG A 10 9.34 13.25 -16.34
C ARG A 10 9.10 11.85 -15.80
N ALA A 11 9.16 10.85 -16.68
CA ALA A 11 9.08 9.46 -16.32
C ALA A 11 10.23 8.69 -16.98
N SER A 12 10.92 7.85 -16.22
CA SER A 12 12.01 7.00 -16.69
C SER A 12 11.87 5.59 -16.15
N ALA A 13 12.48 4.63 -16.84
CA ALA A 13 12.65 3.26 -16.34
C ALA A 13 14.12 3.08 -15.96
N GLU A 14 14.37 2.68 -14.72
CA GLU A 14 15.69 2.62 -14.12
C GLU A 14 15.90 1.27 -13.42
N ASN A 15 17.15 0.96 -13.06
CA ASN A 15 17.49 -0.18 -12.21
C ASN A 15 16.89 -1.52 -12.68
N LEU A 16 16.96 -1.80 -14.00
CA LEU A 16 16.58 -3.09 -14.51
C LEU A 16 17.52 -4.16 -13.93
N ARG A 17 16.96 -5.14 -13.20
CA ARG A 17 17.76 -6.13 -12.45
C ARG A 17 17.11 -7.50 -12.41
N ALA A 18 17.94 -8.52 -12.32
CA ALA A 18 17.45 -9.88 -12.13
C ALA A 18 16.84 -10.06 -10.74
N HIS A 19 15.78 -10.88 -10.68
CA HIS A 19 15.11 -11.27 -9.45
C HIS A 19 14.79 -12.77 -9.51
N ARG A 20 14.79 -13.48 -8.37
CA ARG A 20 14.54 -14.95 -8.32
C ARG A 20 13.26 -15.41 -9.03
N ARG A 21 12.25 -14.55 -9.13
CA ARG A 21 10.95 -14.83 -9.78
C ARG A 21 10.79 -14.17 -11.14
N GLY A 22 11.80 -13.43 -11.63
CA GLY A 22 11.66 -12.71 -12.88
C GLY A 22 12.66 -11.57 -13.04
N VAL A 23 12.18 -10.43 -13.51
CA VAL A 23 12.96 -9.21 -13.70
C VAL A 23 12.26 -8.04 -13.00
N GLN A 24 13.01 -7.25 -12.27
CA GLN A 24 12.52 -6.02 -11.67
C GLN A 24 12.96 -4.80 -12.46
N VAL A 25 12.11 -3.77 -12.45
CA VAL A 25 12.39 -2.44 -12.99
C VAL A 25 11.75 -1.39 -12.11
N ASP A 26 12.44 -0.28 -11.91
CA ASP A 26 11.90 0.87 -11.21
C ASP A 26 11.36 1.89 -12.24
N LEU A 27 10.09 2.24 -12.14
CA LEU A 27 9.51 3.37 -12.85
C LEU A 27 9.59 4.59 -11.95
N VAL A 28 10.40 5.55 -12.36
CA VAL A 28 10.63 6.80 -11.63
C VAL A 28 9.79 7.89 -12.26
N THR A 29 9.04 8.63 -11.43
CA THR A 29 8.29 9.80 -11.84
C THR A 29 8.79 11.00 -11.06
N GLU A 30 9.16 12.06 -11.75
CA GLU A 30 9.56 13.34 -11.18
C GLU A 30 8.62 14.43 -11.65
N VAL A 31 8.22 15.30 -10.74
CA VAL A 31 7.39 16.47 -11.06
C VAL A 31 8.11 17.72 -10.59
N SER A 32 8.26 18.69 -11.49
CA SER A 32 8.87 19.98 -11.20
C SER A 32 7.89 21.12 -11.49
N THR A 33 8.02 22.21 -10.79
CA THR A 33 7.34 23.48 -11.06
C THR A 33 8.32 24.63 -10.88
N GLY A 34 8.35 25.57 -11.84
CA GLY A 34 9.32 26.66 -11.81
C GLY A 34 10.79 26.19 -11.78
N GLY A 35 11.10 25.00 -12.28
CA GLY A 35 12.44 24.41 -12.24
C GLY A 35 12.81 23.70 -10.93
N GLU A 36 11.94 23.70 -9.92
CA GLU A 36 12.13 23.03 -8.65
C GLU A 36 11.43 21.65 -8.63
N LEU A 37 12.15 20.61 -8.19
CA LEU A 37 11.59 19.28 -7.99
C LEU A 37 10.66 19.28 -6.77
N VAL A 38 9.37 19.02 -6.99
CA VAL A 38 8.33 19.05 -5.94
C VAL A 38 7.75 17.68 -5.61
N TYR A 39 8.02 16.69 -6.45
CA TYR A 39 7.62 15.30 -6.22
C TYR A 39 8.57 14.35 -6.92
N ARG A 40 8.90 13.25 -6.24
CA ARG A 40 9.57 12.10 -6.82
C ARG A 40 8.91 10.81 -6.33
N GLY A 41 8.47 9.99 -7.25
CA GLY A 41 7.90 8.67 -6.98
C GLY A 41 8.73 7.57 -7.62
N VAL A 42 8.90 6.45 -6.93
CA VAL A 42 9.52 5.24 -7.46
C VAL A 42 8.55 4.08 -7.29
N SER A 43 8.26 3.38 -8.38
CA SER A 43 7.42 2.20 -8.38
C SER A 43 8.21 1.02 -8.91
N THR A 44 8.50 0.04 -8.06
CA THR A 44 9.19 -1.17 -8.47
C THR A 44 8.21 -2.22 -8.98
N TYR A 45 8.39 -2.65 -10.20
CA TYR A 45 7.59 -3.69 -10.84
C TYR A 45 8.38 -4.98 -10.99
N LEU A 46 7.70 -6.10 -10.84
CA LEU A 46 8.23 -7.44 -11.05
C LEU A 46 7.53 -8.12 -12.23
N ALA A 47 8.23 -8.30 -13.33
CA ALA A 47 7.82 -9.12 -14.47
C ALA A 47 8.15 -10.59 -14.18
N LYS A 48 7.16 -11.34 -13.68
CA LYS A 48 7.36 -12.75 -13.31
C LYS A 48 7.60 -13.63 -14.54
N GLY A 49 8.52 -14.59 -14.41
CA GLY A 49 8.83 -15.55 -15.46
C GLY A 49 9.77 -15.03 -16.58
N PHE A 50 10.11 -13.75 -16.55
CA PHE A 50 11.08 -13.17 -17.47
C PHE A 50 12.51 -13.35 -16.94
N ARG A 51 13.49 -13.37 -17.87
CA ARG A 51 14.93 -13.39 -17.54
C ARG A 51 15.64 -12.31 -18.35
N LEU A 52 16.69 -11.76 -17.77
CA LEU A 52 17.55 -10.82 -18.50
C LEU A 52 18.34 -11.58 -19.59
N PRO A 53 18.48 -11.00 -20.80
CA PRO A 53 19.27 -11.61 -21.87
C PRO A 53 20.75 -11.82 -21.50
N SER A 54 21.29 -10.97 -20.63
CA SER A 54 22.66 -11.01 -20.11
C SER A 54 22.98 -12.26 -19.28
N GLY A 55 21.96 -13.03 -18.86
CA GLY A 55 22.15 -14.15 -17.96
C GLY A 55 22.60 -13.79 -16.55
N GLU A 56 22.48 -12.51 -16.19
CA GLU A 56 22.80 -12.05 -14.84
C GLU A 56 22.02 -12.85 -13.80
N GLU A 57 22.74 -13.35 -12.80
CA GLU A 57 22.12 -13.97 -11.65
C GLU A 57 21.43 -12.93 -10.79
N PRO A 58 20.30 -13.28 -10.16
CA PRO A 58 19.65 -12.39 -9.20
C PRO A 58 20.65 -11.96 -8.13
N LEU A 59 20.74 -10.67 -7.88
CA LEU A 59 21.42 -10.19 -6.68
C LEU A 59 20.84 -10.96 -5.49
N PRO A 60 21.68 -11.42 -4.54
CA PRO A 60 21.16 -11.98 -3.31
C PRO A 60 20.15 -10.96 -2.77
N GLU A 61 18.89 -11.39 -2.63
CA GLU A 61 17.92 -10.55 -1.94
C GLU A 61 18.59 -10.19 -0.62
N GLN A 62 18.78 -8.91 -0.37
CA GLN A 62 18.79 -8.45 1.00
C GLN A 62 17.40 -8.82 1.51
N THR A 63 17.26 -10.05 1.91
CA THR A 63 16.14 -10.46 2.72
C THR A 63 16.38 -9.82 4.08
N ASP A 64 15.96 -8.56 4.18
CA ASP A 64 15.37 -8.09 5.43
C ASP A 64 14.05 -8.88 5.63
N GLU A 65 14.10 -10.19 5.43
CA GLU A 65 13.16 -11.11 6.05
C GLU A 65 13.48 -11.07 7.54
N VAL A 66 13.15 -9.97 8.17
CA VAL A 66 12.82 -9.99 9.59
C VAL A 66 11.88 -11.19 9.72
N PRO A 67 12.28 -12.25 10.47
CA PRO A 67 11.41 -13.39 10.68
C PRO A 67 10.04 -12.83 11.02
N ARG A 68 9.04 -13.10 10.18
CA ARG A 68 7.69 -12.60 10.46
C ARG A 68 7.27 -13.32 11.71
N GLU A 69 7.41 -12.63 12.84
CA GLU A 69 6.81 -13.10 14.07
C GLU A 69 5.34 -13.38 13.78
N ASP A 70 4.84 -14.50 14.27
CA ASP A 70 3.44 -14.84 14.10
C ASP A 70 2.60 -13.67 14.60
N PHE A 71 1.86 -13.06 13.67
CA PHE A 71 1.05 -11.89 13.99
C PHE A 71 0.02 -12.24 15.06
N VAL A 72 0.20 -11.71 16.25
CA VAL A 72 -0.78 -11.78 17.34
C VAL A 72 -1.65 -10.52 17.27
N PRO A 73 -2.96 -10.66 16.97
CA PRO A 73 -3.85 -9.53 16.88
C PRO A 73 -3.91 -8.74 18.20
N PRO A 74 -3.68 -7.43 18.18
CA PRO A 74 -3.86 -6.59 19.36
C PRO A 74 -5.36 -6.40 19.67
N PHE A 75 -5.65 -5.70 20.79
CA PHE A 75 -7.03 -5.29 21.07
C PHE A 75 -7.50 -4.27 20.01
N PRO A 76 -8.65 -4.50 19.35
CA PRO A 76 -9.11 -3.62 18.28
C PRO A 76 -9.62 -2.28 18.86
N THR A 77 -9.21 -1.17 18.23
CA THR A 77 -9.72 0.19 18.50
C THR A 77 -10.88 0.56 17.59
N ALA A 78 -11.00 -0.12 16.44
CA ALA A 78 -12.07 0.10 15.47
C ALA A 78 -12.45 -1.19 14.75
N ARG A 79 -13.64 -1.18 14.13
CA ARG A 79 -14.15 -2.27 13.30
C ARG A 79 -14.79 -1.72 12.03
N TRP A 80 -14.31 -2.16 10.89
CA TRP A 80 -14.86 -1.75 9.60
C TRP A 80 -15.77 -2.85 9.03
N ALA A 81 -17.04 -2.52 8.86
CA ALA A 81 -17.96 -3.34 8.06
C ALA A 81 -17.91 -2.85 6.61
N LEU A 82 -17.48 -3.69 5.70
CA LEU A 82 -17.34 -3.38 4.27
C LEU A 82 -18.40 -4.14 3.48
N GLY A 83 -19.26 -3.41 2.80
CA GLY A 83 -20.31 -3.99 1.97
C GLY A 83 -19.78 -4.50 0.63
N SER A 84 -20.59 -5.29 -0.10
CA SER A 84 -20.26 -5.78 -1.44
C SER A 84 -20.07 -4.66 -2.48
N GLY A 85 -20.65 -3.49 -2.25
CA GLY A 85 -20.52 -2.31 -3.11
C GLY A 85 -19.25 -1.51 -2.91
N THR A 86 -18.48 -1.75 -1.84
CA THR A 86 -17.29 -0.94 -1.46
C THR A 86 -16.28 -0.82 -2.60
N GLY A 87 -16.00 -1.92 -3.30
CA GLY A 87 -15.05 -1.89 -4.43
C GLY A 87 -15.51 -0.98 -5.57
N ARG A 88 -16.79 -1.06 -5.95
CA ARG A 88 -17.34 -0.19 -7.00
C ARG A 88 -17.37 1.28 -6.58
N ALA A 89 -17.77 1.55 -5.34
CA ALA A 89 -17.82 2.92 -4.82
C ALA A 89 -16.43 3.57 -4.82
N TYR A 90 -15.40 2.87 -4.33
CA TYR A 90 -14.05 3.39 -4.36
C TYR A 90 -13.48 3.50 -5.78
N GLY A 91 -13.74 2.52 -6.65
CA GLY A 91 -13.32 2.56 -8.06
C GLY A 91 -13.93 3.73 -8.85
N ALA A 92 -15.11 4.22 -8.46
CA ALA A 92 -15.72 5.40 -9.06
C ALA A 92 -14.97 6.69 -8.69
N ILE A 93 -14.32 6.74 -7.52
CA ILE A 93 -13.57 7.91 -7.03
C ILE A 93 -12.11 7.84 -7.48
N SER A 94 -11.47 6.67 -7.33
CA SER A 94 -10.03 6.49 -7.60
C SER A 94 -9.71 6.29 -9.09
N GLY A 95 -10.72 5.93 -9.91
CA GLY A 95 -10.50 5.52 -11.29
C GLY A 95 -10.07 4.06 -11.46
N ASP A 96 -9.68 3.38 -10.37
CA ASP A 96 -9.29 1.96 -10.42
C ASP A 96 -10.53 1.05 -10.51
N ARG A 97 -10.86 0.68 -11.74
CA ARG A 97 -12.00 -0.20 -12.06
C ARG A 97 -11.60 -1.64 -12.34
N ASN A 98 -10.44 -2.08 -11.82
CA ASN A 98 -10.00 -3.46 -12.00
C ASN A 98 -11.12 -4.45 -11.62
N PRO A 99 -11.44 -5.42 -12.48
CA PRO A 99 -12.54 -6.38 -12.26
C PRO A 99 -12.48 -7.15 -10.94
N ILE A 100 -11.29 -7.34 -10.36
CA ILE A 100 -11.14 -8.00 -9.05
C ILE A 100 -11.87 -7.27 -7.91
N HIS A 101 -12.10 -5.97 -8.07
CA HIS A 101 -12.76 -5.11 -7.08
C HIS A 101 -14.24 -4.87 -7.40
N THR A 102 -14.60 -4.97 -8.68
CA THR A 102 -15.91 -4.48 -9.17
C THR A 102 -16.86 -5.59 -9.58
N SER A 103 -16.35 -6.78 -9.90
CA SER A 103 -17.12 -7.92 -10.43
C SER A 103 -16.72 -9.23 -9.77
N THR A 104 -17.70 -9.98 -9.25
CA THR A 104 -17.44 -11.31 -8.67
C THR A 104 -16.91 -12.30 -9.72
N LEU A 105 -17.40 -12.21 -10.97
CA LEU A 105 -16.91 -13.05 -12.06
C LEU A 105 -15.47 -12.70 -12.42
N GLY A 106 -15.17 -11.39 -12.51
CA GLY A 106 -13.81 -10.92 -12.71
C GLY A 106 -12.87 -11.37 -11.60
N ALA A 107 -13.28 -11.20 -10.33
CA ALA A 107 -12.47 -11.65 -9.19
C ALA A 107 -12.16 -13.16 -9.26
N LYS A 108 -13.14 -14.00 -9.62
CA LYS A 108 -12.95 -15.44 -9.77
C LYS A 108 -11.98 -15.79 -10.90
N ALA A 109 -12.02 -15.08 -12.02
CA ALA A 109 -11.07 -15.27 -13.13
C ALA A 109 -9.62 -15.00 -12.72
N PHE A 110 -9.41 -14.14 -11.71
CA PHE A 110 -8.10 -13.84 -11.12
C PHE A 110 -7.79 -14.64 -9.84
N GLY A 111 -8.54 -15.71 -9.56
CA GLY A 111 -8.26 -16.63 -8.45
C GLY A 111 -8.81 -16.20 -7.09
N PHE A 112 -9.62 -15.15 -7.01
CA PHE A 112 -10.28 -14.74 -5.77
C PHE A 112 -11.69 -15.35 -5.67
N PRO A 113 -12.12 -15.83 -4.50
CA PRO A 113 -13.45 -16.44 -4.36
C PRO A 113 -14.60 -15.44 -4.56
N ARG A 114 -14.33 -14.14 -4.37
CA ARG A 114 -15.25 -13.01 -4.53
C ARG A 114 -14.46 -11.70 -4.64
N THR A 115 -15.14 -10.59 -4.90
CA THR A 115 -14.49 -9.27 -4.97
C THR A 115 -13.69 -8.95 -3.70
N ILE A 116 -12.63 -8.20 -3.88
CA ILE A 116 -11.75 -7.73 -2.80
C ILE A 116 -11.80 -6.20 -2.70
N ALA A 117 -11.58 -5.67 -1.51
CA ALA A 117 -11.39 -4.23 -1.34
C ALA A 117 -10.08 -3.78 -2.00
N HIS A 118 -10.04 -2.56 -2.51
CA HIS A 118 -8.78 -1.92 -2.92
C HIS A 118 -7.88 -1.76 -1.70
N GLY A 119 -6.61 -2.10 -1.83
CA GLY A 119 -5.63 -1.88 -0.77
C GLY A 119 -5.62 -0.43 -0.32
N MET A 120 -5.50 0.50 -1.27
CA MET A 120 -5.46 1.93 -0.99
C MET A 120 -6.74 2.47 -0.34
N TYR A 121 -7.91 1.84 -0.55
CA TYR A 121 -9.12 2.19 0.23
C TYR A 121 -8.93 1.92 1.72
N THR A 122 -8.38 0.75 2.07
CA THR A 122 -8.15 0.38 3.47
C THR A 122 -7.04 1.21 4.11
N ALA A 123 -5.99 1.51 3.36
CA ALA A 123 -4.89 2.36 3.79
C ALA A 123 -5.36 3.81 4.04
N ALA A 124 -6.07 4.41 3.08
CA ALA A 124 -6.62 5.76 3.23
C ALA A 124 -7.62 5.86 4.40
N ARG A 125 -8.39 4.78 4.63
CA ARG A 125 -9.30 4.74 5.78
C ARG A 125 -8.55 4.70 7.10
N ALA A 126 -7.46 3.94 7.22
CA ALA A 126 -6.61 3.94 8.41
C ALA A 126 -6.02 5.33 8.67
N LEU A 127 -5.51 5.98 7.62
CA LEU A 127 -5.00 7.36 7.70
C LEU A 127 -6.09 8.36 8.13
N ALA A 128 -7.31 8.20 7.62
CA ALA A 128 -8.45 9.04 8.00
C ALA A 128 -8.84 8.87 9.47
N GLU A 129 -8.69 7.68 10.04
CA GLU A 129 -8.96 7.43 11.46
C GLU A 129 -7.88 7.99 12.39
N VAL A 130 -6.63 8.13 11.94
CA VAL A 130 -5.61 8.92 12.66
C VAL A 130 -6.02 10.40 12.72
N GLY A 131 -6.70 10.88 11.69
CA GLY A 131 -7.33 12.21 11.65
C GLY A 131 -6.32 13.35 11.68
N ALA A 132 -6.69 14.47 12.31
CA ALA A 132 -5.86 15.67 12.39
C ALA A 132 -4.56 15.49 13.18
N ALA A 133 -4.49 14.46 14.03
CA ALA A 133 -3.29 14.18 14.82
C ALA A 133 -2.05 13.83 13.99
N ARG A 134 -2.23 13.48 12.69
CA ARG A 134 -1.11 13.26 11.77
C ARG A 134 -0.37 14.54 11.35
N GLY A 135 -0.95 15.74 11.63
CA GLY A 135 -0.44 17.02 11.13
C GLY A 135 -0.68 17.20 9.62
N ASP A 136 -0.18 18.30 9.08
CA ASP A 136 -0.29 18.64 7.64
C ASP A 136 0.84 17.99 6.82
N ALA A 137 2.01 17.77 7.41
CA ALA A 137 3.14 17.06 6.83
C ALA A 137 3.44 15.79 7.64
N TYR A 138 3.61 14.66 6.96
CA TYR A 138 3.84 13.36 7.60
C TYR A 138 4.49 12.36 6.65
N ASP A 139 5.21 11.41 7.21
CA ASP A 139 5.62 10.20 6.55
C ASP A 139 4.54 9.12 6.75
N TRP A 140 4.24 8.38 5.72
CA TRP A 140 3.24 7.34 5.75
C TRP A 140 3.74 6.06 5.08
N THR A 141 3.65 4.96 5.78
CA THR A 141 3.96 3.63 5.23
C THR A 141 2.73 2.75 5.23
N VAL A 142 2.66 1.82 4.30
CA VAL A 142 1.64 0.77 4.27
C VAL A 142 2.20 -0.51 3.66
N ASP A 143 1.96 -1.63 4.34
CA ASP A 143 2.19 -2.98 3.84
C ASP A 143 0.87 -3.71 3.67
N PHE A 144 0.68 -4.37 2.53
CA PHE A 144 -0.49 -5.20 2.25
C PHE A 144 -0.10 -6.67 2.27
N GLU A 145 -0.84 -7.50 3.04
CA GLU A 145 -0.53 -8.92 3.17
C GLU A 145 -1.62 -9.83 2.59
N LYS A 146 -2.80 -9.79 3.14
CA LYS A 146 -3.92 -10.63 2.68
C LYS A 146 -5.06 -9.78 2.16
N PRO A 147 -5.70 -10.16 1.05
CA PRO A 147 -6.83 -9.40 0.49
C PRO A 147 -8.01 -9.38 1.46
N VAL A 148 -8.72 -8.25 1.50
CA VAL A 148 -9.98 -8.11 2.22
C VAL A 148 -11.11 -8.50 1.29
N LEU A 149 -11.74 -9.63 1.54
CA LEU A 149 -12.88 -10.12 0.76
C LEU A 149 -14.14 -9.30 1.05
N LEU A 150 -14.90 -8.97 0.01
CA LEU A 150 -16.16 -8.21 0.11
C LEU A 150 -17.39 -9.13 -0.11
N PRO A 151 -18.48 -8.97 0.66
CA PRO A 151 -18.54 -8.18 1.89
C PRO A 151 -17.64 -8.79 2.99
N GLY A 152 -17.16 -7.96 3.89
CA GLY A 152 -16.25 -8.42 4.96
C GLY A 152 -16.14 -7.46 6.13
N THR A 153 -15.44 -7.90 7.14
CA THR A 153 -15.16 -7.11 8.33
C THR A 153 -13.65 -7.10 8.58
N VAL A 154 -13.11 -5.93 8.86
CA VAL A 154 -11.72 -5.74 9.29
C VAL A 154 -11.74 -5.24 10.73
N GLN A 155 -11.03 -5.92 11.61
CA GLN A 155 -10.67 -5.38 12.92
C GLN A 155 -9.45 -4.48 12.71
N VAL A 156 -9.40 -3.37 13.41
CA VAL A 156 -8.33 -2.39 13.28
C VAL A 156 -7.84 -1.97 14.65
N ALA A 157 -6.54 -1.85 14.81
CA ALA A 157 -5.93 -1.19 15.94
C ALA A 157 -5.07 -0.03 15.43
N ILE A 158 -5.25 1.14 16.05
CA ILE A 158 -4.39 2.30 15.85
C ILE A 158 -3.81 2.64 17.21
N THR A 159 -2.50 2.64 17.29
CA THR A 159 -1.77 2.86 18.53
C THR A 159 -0.85 4.07 18.35
N ARG A 160 -0.89 4.99 19.29
CA ARG A 160 0.06 6.11 19.33
C ARG A 160 1.41 5.59 19.82
N THR A 161 2.46 5.94 19.10
CA THR A 161 3.85 5.76 19.53
C THR A 161 4.31 7.03 20.24
N PRO A 162 4.90 6.93 21.43
CA PRO A 162 5.42 8.10 22.14
C PRO A 162 6.52 8.79 21.36
N ASP A 163 6.71 10.09 21.62
CA ASP A 163 7.90 10.82 21.23
C ASP A 163 9.08 10.29 22.06
N ASP A 164 10.21 10.06 21.42
CA ASP A 164 11.49 9.81 22.11
C ASP A 164 12.56 10.80 21.63
N ALA A 165 13.74 10.78 22.26
CA ALA A 165 14.82 11.73 21.97
C ALA A 165 15.37 11.61 20.53
N ALA A 166 15.11 10.51 19.83
CA ALA A 166 15.65 10.21 18.51
C ALA A 166 14.57 10.33 17.41
N HIS A 167 13.29 10.15 17.76
CA HIS A 167 12.20 10.07 16.78
C HIS A 167 10.96 10.84 17.25
N PRO A 168 10.32 11.62 16.37
CA PRO A 168 9.02 12.18 16.65
C PRO A 168 8.02 11.04 16.83
N GLY A 169 7.13 11.15 17.79
CA GLY A 169 6.04 10.22 18.00
C GLY A 169 5.10 10.18 16.80
N GLY A 170 4.37 9.09 16.70
CA GLY A 170 3.48 8.89 15.56
C GLY A 170 2.38 7.90 15.88
N PHE A 171 1.97 7.19 14.87
CA PHE A 171 0.93 6.17 14.97
C PHE A 171 1.37 4.92 14.22
N THR A 172 1.12 3.77 14.82
CA THR A 172 1.09 2.49 14.12
C THR A 172 -0.35 2.09 13.88
N TYR A 173 -0.62 1.44 12.76
CA TYR A 173 -1.93 0.86 12.51
C TYR A 173 -1.82 -0.54 11.93
N VAL A 174 -2.77 -1.39 12.26
CA VAL A 174 -2.88 -2.74 11.74
C VAL A 174 -4.34 -3.10 11.54
N GLY A 175 -4.63 -3.78 10.42
CA GLY A 175 -5.96 -4.31 10.12
C GLY A 175 -5.91 -5.81 9.88
N TRP A 176 -6.86 -6.57 10.44
CA TRP A 176 -6.88 -8.03 10.34
C TRP A 176 -8.30 -8.61 10.26
N ASN A 177 -8.37 -9.86 9.85
CA ASN A 177 -9.61 -10.62 9.87
C ASN A 177 -9.90 -11.12 11.29
N GLY A 178 -10.97 -10.65 11.90
CA GLY A 178 -11.32 -11.00 13.28
C GLY A 178 -11.63 -12.49 13.54
N LYS A 179 -11.89 -13.27 12.47
CA LYS A 179 -12.15 -14.70 12.62
C LYS A 179 -10.89 -15.54 12.46
N SER A 180 -10.08 -15.23 11.47
CA SER A 180 -8.88 -16.03 11.14
C SER A 180 -7.59 -15.48 11.76
N GLY A 181 -7.60 -14.28 12.34
CA GLY A 181 -6.43 -13.57 12.83
C GLY A 181 -5.48 -13.08 11.73
N LYS A 182 -5.74 -13.37 10.44
CA LYS A 182 -4.84 -13.03 9.35
C LYS A 182 -4.76 -11.52 9.13
N ARG A 183 -3.55 -10.98 9.13
CA ARG A 183 -3.29 -9.57 8.86
C ARG A 183 -3.61 -9.23 7.40
N HIS A 184 -4.30 -8.12 7.19
CA HIS A 184 -4.63 -7.56 5.89
C HIS A 184 -3.68 -6.46 5.48
N LEU A 185 -3.41 -5.54 6.41
CA LEU A 185 -2.54 -4.39 6.21
C LEU A 185 -1.92 -3.94 7.53
N GLY A 186 -0.88 -3.16 7.44
CA GLY A 186 -0.29 -2.44 8.56
C GLY A 186 0.65 -1.36 8.08
N GLY A 187 1.02 -0.45 8.96
CA GLY A 187 1.91 0.65 8.63
C GLY A 187 2.05 1.66 9.74
N THR A 188 2.66 2.78 9.40
CA THR A 188 2.97 3.88 10.31
C THR A 188 2.53 5.22 9.74
N VAL A 189 2.27 6.19 10.60
CA VAL A 189 2.09 7.61 10.28
C VAL A 189 2.93 8.41 11.24
N THR A 190 3.90 9.14 10.74
CA THR A 190 4.83 9.94 11.56
C THR A 190 4.72 11.40 11.16
N PRO A 191 4.18 12.29 12.01
CA PRO A 191 4.18 13.73 11.75
C PRO A 191 5.61 14.25 11.52
N ARG A 192 5.72 15.30 10.70
CA ARG A 192 6.97 16.03 10.43
C ARG A 192 6.95 17.42 11.03
#